data_dc22bb7d46fda415dee8e1e191c26a36
#
_entry.id   dc22bb7d46fda415dee8e1e191c26a36
#
_cell.length_a   1.000
_cell.length_b   1.000
_cell.length_c   1.000
_cell.angle_alpha   90.00
_cell.angle_beta   90.00
_cell.angle_gamma   90.00
#
_symmetry.space_group_name_H-M   'P 1'
#
loop_
_entity.id
_entity.type
_entity.pdbx_description
1 polymer ?
#
loop_
_entity_poly.entity_id
_entity_poly.type
_entity_poly.pdbx_seq_one_letter_code
_entity_poly.pdbx_strand_id
1 'polypeptide(L)'
;LLEASMSSCSNPDKGWLLQADEISLDSKTNRGLAKNIKIKAAGSTIFAFPYVPFATSDKRMSGFLEPSISYSSDGIDLMIPYYKVISNKSDITFAPRHIAKRGLGLEINYREVHGKNNNFRNLDVIYFNKDDEFKEETLNSDSSRWIYKFNDVLNLNHSTVNIDWSKSSDELILRDIPGDITSFGNRRVQNLNQNISIQTRFKNTELTLEHQAYQSLNPILSNGYKKSPSLNIKYRKNINGFIVSEDLNIATFKANTIHGYFGYQTIDNNYLRLIENPDEGQRIFSDLGVSKIFNINGFNILSKIGIKSVSYNLANSLKKTQTVNVPNALIDMSSVYVNKNGSSINVLKPRFIYGYTAYRNQENNPIFDSDEISPNNELFINDRFSGMDRIGDQSFYTLSIDYSKIKKGMKKASLNISKKYYLKDRKVWISPPMNSMNQMGSMMEMNMDEGPMVIMASWMPSMNTMIMGYGSYIKDQKKMPLAGITLKHKLKSGDIGYAHRFRRMAGDFNIEMDYSEVFADISMSPNFKFIAKLKRDHNSNQNIESLVGIEYENCCLALRVTGSDRNFSKFHLNEEIVYQYLQDAWDNRIAIENKGRINFEFELKGLNSSFDKMNKLFKSSLFNY
;
A
#
# COMPACT_ATOMS: atom_id res chain seq x y z
N LEU A 1 16.06 -15.21 45.99
CA LEU A 1 15.37 -14.13 46.69
C LEU A 1 13.98 -14.62 47.08
N LEU A 2 13.63 -14.52 48.35
CA LEU A 2 12.30 -14.83 48.86
C LEU A 2 11.57 -13.52 49.16
N GLU A 3 10.23 -13.50 48.96
CA GLU A 3 9.37 -12.33 49.19
C GLU A 3 9.91 -11.06 48.48
N ALA A 4 10.34 -11.23 47.28
CA ALA A 4 11.01 -10.18 46.53
C ALA A 4 10.01 -9.21 45.91
N SER A 5 10.34 -7.95 45.94
CA SER A 5 9.60 -6.92 45.18
C SER A 5 10.55 -6.14 44.28
N MET A 6 10.04 -5.78 43.11
CA MET A 6 10.77 -5.03 42.09
C MET A 6 9.89 -3.93 41.52
N SER A 7 10.46 -2.76 41.34
CA SER A 7 9.84 -1.65 40.63
C SER A 7 10.93 -0.81 39.97
N SER A 8 10.65 -0.27 38.79
CA SER A 8 11.47 0.79 38.19
C SER A 8 11.05 2.19 38.68
N CYS A 9 10.05 2.25 39.56
CA CYS A 9 9.44 3.48 40.05
C CYS A 9 10.11 3.97 41.33
N SER A 10 10.35 5.27 41.40
CA SER A 10 10.83 5.92 42.65
C SER A 10 9.79 5.88 43.76
N ASN A 11 8.51 5.78 43.45
CA ASN A 11 7.41 5.56 44.38
C ASN A 11 6.52 4.43 43.87
N PRO A 12 6.72 3.19 44.35
CA PRO A 12 5.96 2.01 43.91
C PRO A 12 4.46 2.08 44.16
N ASP A 13 4.03 2.77 45.22
CA ASP A 13 2.61 2.88 45.57
C ASP A 13 1.81 3.73 44.57
N LYS A 14 2.48 4.67 43.91
CA LYS A 14 1.89 5.51 42.83
C LYS A 14 2.23 5.02 41.44
N GLY A 15 3.08 4.03 41.32
CA GLY A 15 3.53 3.44 40.08
C GLY A 15 3.09 1.98 39.95
N TRP A 16 4.04 1.13 39.58
CA TRP A 16 3.83 -0.31 39.58
C TRP A 16 4.82 -1.01 40.50
N LEU A 17 4.37 -2.13 41.04
CA LEU A 17 5.16 -3.00 41.90
C LEU A 17 4.95 -4.45 41.46
N LEU A 18 6.03 -5.15 41.17
CA LEU A 18 6.03 -6.58 40.98
C LEU A 18 6.41 -7.21 42.31
N GLN A 19 5.54 -8.03 42.87
CA GLN A 19 5.81 -8.85 44.05
C GLN A 19 5.86 -10.31 43.62
N ALA A 20 6.84 -11.05 44.07
CA ALA A 20 7.00 -12.47 43.85
C ALA A 20 7.38 -13.18 45.13
N ASP A 21 6.81 -14.36 45.37
CA ASP A 21 7.15 -15.17 46.52
C ASP A 21 8.61 -15.65 46.43
N GLU A 22 9.07 -15.97 45.25
CA GLU A 22 10.44 -16.41 44.97
C GLU A 22 10.94 -15.86 43.64
N ILE A 23 12.16 -15.32 43.64
CA ILE A 23 12.90 -14.98 42.41
C ILE A 23 14.21 -15.76 42.41
N SER A 24 14.39 -16.65 41.44
CA SER A 24 15.64 -17.34 41.16
C SER A 24 16.34 -16.70 39.98
N LEU A 25 17.65 -16.46 40.13
CA LEU A 25 18.49 -15.87 39.07
C LEU A 25 19.60 -16.86 38.70
N ASP A 26 19.71 -17.17 37.42
CA ASP A 26 20.80 -17.96 36.88
C ASP A 26 21.73 -17.03 36.05
N SER A 27 22.88 -16.74 36.63
CA SER A 27 23.88 -15.86 36.01
C SER A 27 24.59 -16.51 34.82
N LYS A 28 24.57 -17.83 34.68
CA LYS A 28 25.18 -18.55 33.55
C LYS A 28 24.31 -18.44 32.30
N THR A 29 23.01 -18.53 32.47
CA THR A 29 22.06 -18.42 31.36
C THR A 29 21.50 -17.02 31.17
N ASN A 30 21.80 -16.08 32.08
CA ASN A 30 21.22 -14.75 32.17
C ASN A 30 19.67 -14.78 32.20
N ARG A 31 19.14 -15.73 32.97
CA ARG A 31 17.69 -15.90 33.14
C ARG A 31 17.30 -15.75 34.59
N GLY A 32 16.13 -15.15 34.81
CA GLY A 32 15.43 -15.14 36.04
C GLY A 32 14.10 -15.85 35.92
N LEU A 33 13.65 -16.48 37.00
CA LEU A 33 12.31 -17.04 37.13
C LEU A 33 11.69 -16.48 38.42
N ALA A 34 10.55 -15.86 38.30
CA ALA A 34 9.76 -15.40 39.40
C ALA A 34 8.50 -16.26 39.55
N LYS A 35 8.18 -16.65 40.81
CA LYS A 35 7.03 -17.49 41.16
C LYS A 35 5.99 -16.68 41.92
N ASN A 36 4.71 -17.01 41.69
CA ASN A 36 3.54 -16.38 42.32
C ASN A 36 3.58 -14.85 42.26
N ILE A 37 3.74 -14.37 41.02
CA ILE A 37 3.89 -12.94 40.77
C ILE A 37 2.55 -12.25 40.89
N LYS A 38 2.55 -11.11 41.57
CA LYS A 38 1.47 -10.13 41.57
C LYS A 38 1.99 -8.82 41.04
N ILE A 39 1.40 -8.37 39.95
CA ILE A 39 1.66 -7.05 39.40
C ILE A 39 0.62 -6.10 39.96
N LYS A 40 1.08 -5.12 40.70
CA LYS A 40 0.24 -4.07 41.30
C LYS A 40 0.47 -2.77 40.54
N ALA A 41 -0.58 -2.03 40.27
CA ALA A 41 -0.52 -0.65 39.79
C ALA A 41 -1.35 0.23 40.71
N ALA A 42 -0.77 1.35 41.16
CA ALA A 42 -1.37 2.24 42.16
C ALA A 42 -1.95 1.49 43.38
N GLY A 43 -1.20 0.52 43.89
CA GLY A 43 -1.58 -0.29 45.05
C GLY A 43 -2.54 -1.45 44.79
N SER A 44 -3.22 -1.50 43.63
CA SER A 44 -4.17 -2.56 43.29
C SER A 44 -3.52 -3.65 42.46
N THR A 45 -3.81 -4.93 42.75
CA THR A 45 -3.34 -6.05 41.93
C THR A 45 -4.11 -6.09 40.61
N ILE A 46 -3.40 -5.92 39.48
CA ILE A 46 -3.98 -5.94 38.15
C ILE A 46 -3.78 -7.28 37.43
N PHE A 47 -2.66 -7.96 37.70
CA PHE A 47 -2.36 -9.28 37.15
C PHE A 47 -1.70 -10.15 38.20
N ALA A 48 -1.96 -11.47 38.13
CA ALA A 48 -1.28 -12.48 38.91
C ALA A 48 -0.92 -13.66 38.00
N PHE A 49 0.34 -14.10 38.09
CA PHE A 49 0.86 -15.22 37.31
C PHE A 49 1.61 -16.21 38.23
N PRO A 50 1.42 -17.53 38.05
CA PRO A 50 2.16 -18.51 38.86
C PRO A 50 3.67 -18.50 38.58
N TYR A 51 4.04 -18.25 37.30
CA TYR A 51 5.44 -18.22 36.87
C TYR A 51 5.65 -17.16 35.77
N VAL A 52 6.69 -16.34 35.92
CA VAL A 52 7.13 -15.43 34.87
C VAL A 52 8.66 -15.54 34.69
N PRO A 53 9.13 -16.10 33.57
CA PRO A 53 10.53 -16.05 33.21
C PRO A 53 10.88 -14.66 32.70
N PHE A 54 12.06 -14.15 33.05
CA PHE A 54 12.54 -12.84 32.58
C PHE A 54 14.04 -12.88 32.24
N ALA A 55 14.48 -12.00 31.36
CA ALA A 55 15.87 -11.86 31.00
C ALA A 55 16.57 -10.93 32.01
N THR A 56 17.80 -11.31 32.40
CA THR A 56 18.70 -10.45 33.20
C THR A 56 19.75 -9.76 32.33
N SER A 57 19.61 -9.83 31.01
CA SER A 57 20.48 -9.20 30.01
C SER A 57 19.68 -8.82 28.75
N ASP A 58 20.29 -8.11 27.80
CA ASP A 58 19.68 -7.72 26.52
C ASP A 58 19.42 -8.88 25.55
N LYS A 59 19.63 -10.12 25.98
CA LYS A 59 19.35 -11.31 25.16
C LYS A 59 17.87 -11.56 25.04
N ARG A 60 17.44 -11.93 23.82
CA ARG A 60 16.05 -12.35 23.57
C ARG A 60 15.67 -13.55 24.45
N MET A 61 14.52 -13.49 25.07
CA MET A 61 14.01 -14.55 25.94
C MET A 61 12.55 -14.87 25.65
N SER A 62 12.21 -16.16 25.77
CA SER A 62 10.83 -16.62 25.66
C SER A 62 10.02 -16.22 26.87
N GLY A 63 8.77 -15.77 26.64
CA GLY A 63 7.86 -15.36 27.72
C GLY A 63 6.56 -14.80 27.16
N PHE A 64 5.63 -14.52 28.07
CA PHE A 64 4.40 -13.82 27.73
C PHE A 64 4.70 -12.37 27.37
N LEU A 65 4.04 -11.89 26.35
CA LEU A 65 4.02 -10.49 25.99
C LEU A 65 2.78 -9.83 26.59
N GLU A 66 2.70 -8.53 26.44
CA GLU A 66 1.59 -7.73 26.94
C GLU A 66 0.25 -8.19 26.33
N PRO A 67 -0.76 -8.50 27.17
CA PRO A 67 -2.10 -8.82 26.71
C PRO A 67 -2.74 -7.63 25.98
N SER A 68 -3.54 -7.91 24.97
CA SER A 68 -4.35 -6.92 24.27
C SER A 68 -5.80 -7.10 24.64
N ILE A 69 -6.45 -6.02 25.05
CA ILE A 69 -7.88 -6.00 25.37
C ILE A 69 -8.52 -4.89 24.55
N SER A 70 -9.59 -5.22 23.85
CA SER A 70 -10.39 -4.23 23.14
C SER A 70 -11.88 -4.56 23.21
N TYR A 71 -12.71 -3.58 22.89
CA TYR A 71 -14.16 -3.71 22.85
C TYR A 71 -14.69 -3.13 21.54
N SER A 72 -15.59 -3.86 20.89
CA SER A 72 -16.23 -3.47 19.63
C SER A 72 -17.67 -3.96 19.58
N SER A 73 -18.34 -3.82 18.44
CA SER A 73 -19.65 -4.45 18.16
C SER A 73 -19.61 -5.97 18.32
N ASP A 74 -18.46 -6.60 18.09
CA ASP A 74 -18.25 -8.05 18.27
C ASP A 74 -18.01 -8.44 19.75
N GLY A 75 -18.12 -7.48 20.68
CA GLY A 75 -17.91 -7.66 22.11
C GLY A 75 -16.44 -7.50 22.53
N ILE A 76 -16.09 -8.14 23.65
CA ILE A 76 -14.73 -8.12 24.17
C ILE A 76 -13.82 -8.99 23.30
N ASP A 77 -12.66 -8.44 22.93
CA ASP A 77 -11.60 -9.09 22.20
C ASP A 77 -10.35 -9.14 23.10
N LEU A 78 -10.00 -10.32 23.56
CA LEU A 78 -8.87 -10.59 24.44
C LEU A 78 -7.84 -11.43 23.71
N MET A 79 -6.58 -11.00 23.73
CA MET A 79 -5.45 -11.73 23.15
C MET A 79 -4.29 -11.78 24.13
N ILE A 80 -3.68 -12.95 24.27
CA ILE A 80 -2.55 -13.20 25.20
C ILE A 80 -1.37 -13.76 24.40
N PRO A 81 -0.43 -12.91 23.93
CA PRO A 81 0.69 -13.39 23.14
C PRO A 81 1.77 -14.06 24.00
N TYR A 82 2.34 -15.15 23.48
CA TYR A 82 3.52 -15.80 24.02
C TYR A 82 4.63 -15.83 22.97
N TYR A 83 5.74 -15.20 23.27
CA TYR A 83 6.94 -15.16 22.44
C TYR A 83 7.89 -16.30 22.78
N LYS A 84 8.36 -17.05 21.78
CA LYS A 84 9.31 -18.14 21.95
C LYS A 84 10.52 -17.93 21.05
N VAL A 85 11.69 -17.87 21.66
CA VAL A 85 12.98 -17.94 20.96
C VAL A 85 13.22 -19.38 20.56
N ILE A 86 13.34 -19.65 19.26
CA ILE A 86 13.65 -20.99 18.72
C ILE A 86 15.16 -21.14 18.60
N SER A 87 15.83 -20.12 18.07
CA SER A 87 17.28 -20.08 17.90
C SER A 87 17.79 -18.63 17.96
N ASN A 88 19.11 -18.44 17.83
CA ASN A 88 19.69 -17.11 17.71
C ASN A 88 19.19 -16.34 16.48
N LYS A 89 18.63 -17.03 15.49
CA LYS A 89 18.18 -16.46 14.21
C LYS A 89 16.68 -16.59 13.96
N SER A 90 15.94 -17.26 14.83
CA SER A 90 14.50 -17.50 14.64
C SER A 90 13.72 -17.37 15.94
N ASP A 91 12.50 -16.88 15.80
CA ASP A 91 11.53 -16.75 16.87
C ASP A 91 10.11 -16.97 16.34
N ILE A 92 9.20 -17.24 17.27
CA ILE A 92 7.78 -17.37 16.98
C ILE A 92 6.95 -16.74 18.10
N THR A 93 5.89 -16.06 17.74
CA THR A 93 4.88 -15.57 18.67
C THR A 93 3.56 -16.29 18.42
N PHE A 94 2.99 -16.87 19.46
CA PHE A 94 1.65 -17.46 19.45
C PHE A 94 0.75 -16.54 20.26
N ALA A 95 -0.40 -16.21 19.75
CA ALA A 95 -1.36 -15.36 20.44
C ALA A 95 -2.77 -15.97 20.39
N PRO A 96 -3.13 -16.83 21.34
CA PRO A 96 -4.52 -17.19 21.54
C PRO A 96 -5.38 -15.93 21.69
N ARG A 97 -6.50 -15.89 20.97
CA ARG A 97 -7.40 -14.75 20.90
C ARG A 97 -8.84 -15.20 21.04
N HIS A 98 -9.61 -14.49 21.85
CA HIS A 98 -11.03 -14.73 22.01
C HIS A 98 -11.80 -13.46 21.74
N ILE A 99 -12.70 -13.52 20.76
CA ILE A 99 -13.64 -12.44 20.44
C ILE A 99 -15.03 -12.94 20.82
N ALA A 100 -15.74 -12.21 21.69
CA ALA A 100 -16.94 -12.70 22.35
C ALA A 100 -18.00 -13.28 21.41
N LYS A 101 -18.28 -12.63 20.27
CA LYS A 101 -19.24 -13.10 19.27
C LYS A 101 -18.66 -14.01 18.19
N ARG A 102 -17.31 -14.03 18.04
CA ARG A 102 -16.64 -14.76 16.96
C ARG A 102 -15.93 -16.03 17.43
N GLY A 103 -15.79 -16.23 18.74
CA GLY A 103 -15.20 -17.42 19.33
C GLY A 103 -13.69 -17.36 19.51
N LEU A 104 -13.05 -18.56 19.51
CA LEU A 104 -11.63 -18.73 19.77
C LEU A 104 -10.83 -18.77 18.46
N GLY A 105 -9.75 -18.03 18.46
CA GLY A 105 -8.78 -17.96 17.38
C GLY A 105 -7.34 -18.00 17.85
N LEU A 106 -6.44 -18.00 16.91
CA LEU A 106 -5.00 -18.00 17.12
C LEU A 106 -4.32 -17.09 16.08
N GLU A 107 -3.46 -16.19 16.55
CA GLU A 107 -2.52 -15.49 15.68
C GLU A 107 -1.13 -16.08 15.85
N ILE A 108 -0.38 -16.20 14.75
CA ILE A 108 1.00 -16.69 14.73
C ILE A 108 1.85 -15.72 13.91
N ASN A 109 2.99 -15.35 14.46
CA ASN A 109 4.05 -14.66 13.72
C ASN A 109 5.35 -15.42 13.90
N TYR A 110 5.89 -16.01 12.83
CA TYR A 110 7.19 -16.65 12.79
C TYR A 110 8.16 -15.82 11.99
N ARG A 111 9.38 -15.64 12.51
CA ARG A 111 10.46 -14.89 11.86
C ARG A 111 11.76 -15.68 11.91
N GLU A 112 12.50 -15.61 10.82
CA GLU A 112 13.80 -16.28 10.72
C GLU A 112 14.76 -15.46 9.86
N VAL A 113 16.01 -15.37 10.31
CA VAL A 113 17.14 -14.96 9.48
C VAL A 113 17.91 -16.21 9.10
N HIS A 114 17.96 -16.52 7.82
CA HIS A 114 18.54 -17.79 7.33
C HIS A 114 19.62 -17.60 6.26
N GLY A 115 20.33 -18.67 5.95
CA GLY A 115 21.38 -18.69 4.93
C GLY A 115 22.64 -17.90 5.31
N LYS A 116 23.57 -17.85 4.36
CA LYS A 116 24.87 -17.15 4.54
C LYS A 116 24.74 -15.64 4.42
N ASN A 117 23.75 -15.15 3.69
CA ASN A 117 23.54 -13.73 3.37
C ASN A 117 22.50 -13.04 4.27
N ASN A 118 22.21 -13.62 5.44
CA ASN A 118 21.17 -13.11 6.36
C ASN A 118 19.83 -12.84 5.65
N ASN A 119 19.38 -13.82 4.89
CA ASN A 119 18.07 -13.76 4.26
C ASN A 119 16.96 -13.75 5.31
N PHE A 120 15.83 -13.16 4.99
CA PHE A 120 14.72 -12.99 5.93
C PHE A 120 13.50 -13.79 5.50
N ARG A 121 12.92 -14.52 6.44
CA ARG A 121 11.66 -15.25 6.30
C ARG A 121 10.67 -14.82 7.36
N ASN A 122 9.43 -14.63 6.95
CA ASN A 122 8.32 -14.33 7.85
C ASN A 122 7.09 -15.15 7.46
N LEU A 123 6.39 -15.68 8.46
CA LEU A 123 5.08 -16.30 8.29
C LEU A 123 4.12 -15.69 9.30
N ASP A 124 3.05 -15.11 8.79
CA ASP A 124 1.92 -14.60 9.56
C ASP A 124 0.70 -15.47 9.31
N VAL A 125 -0.02 -15.83 10.37
CA VAL A 125 -1.26 -16.61 10.29
C VAL A 125 -2.28 -16.05 11.28
N ILE A 126 -3.52 -15.94 10.84
CA ILE A 126 -4.70 -15.76 11.70
C ILE A 126 -5.64 -16.92 11.39
N TYR A 127 -6.13 -17.58 12.41
CA TYR A 127 -7.05 -18.71 12.28
C TYR A 127 -8.13 -18.64 13.36
N PHE A 128 -9.39 -18.76 12.95
CA PHE A 128 -10.54 -18.94 13.81
C PHE A 128 -11.26 -20.22 13.38
N ASN A 129 -11.37 -21.19 14.28
CA ASN A 129 -11.98 -22.48 13.97
C ASN A 129 -13.49 -22.35 13.70
N LYS A 130 -14.13 -21.40 14.40
CA LYS A 130 -15.57 -21.18 14.31
C LYS A 130 -15.86 -19.71 14.58
N ASP A 131 -16.29 -18.99 13.55
CA ASP A 131 -16.75 -17.60 13.64
C ASP A 131 -18.29 -17.61 13.51
N ASP A 132 -18.96 -17.59 14.67
CA ASP A 132 -20.42 -17.70 14.72
C ASP A 132 -21.10 -16.46 14.11
N GLU A 133 -20.55 -15.27 14.29
CA GLU A 133 -21.05 -14.02 13.69
C GLU A 133 -20.95 -14.07 12.16
N PHE A 134 -19.82 -14.53 11.62
CA PHE A 134 -19.65 -14.68 10.17
C PHE A 134 -20.65 -15.67 9.57
N LYS A 135 -20.93 -16.77 10.28
CA LYS A 135 -21.91 -17.76 9.86
C LYS A 135 -23.31 -17.17 9.80
N GLU A 136 -23.71 -16.38 10.78
CA GLU A 136 -25.01 -15.71 10.83
C GLU A 136 -25.12 -14.63 9.74
N GLU A 137 -24.09 -13.79 9.59
CA GLU A 137 -24.05 -12.70 8.59
C GLU A 137 -24.07 -13.22 7.15
N THR A 138 -23.44 -14.36 6.87
CA THR A 138 -23.20 -14.82 5.49
C THR A 138 -24.02 -16.02 5.08
N LEU A 139 -24.80 -16.62 6.00
CA LEU A 139 -25.55 -17.87 5.79
C LEU A 139 -24.66 -19.02 5.28
N ASN A 140 -23.36 -18.93 5.51
CA ASN A 140 -22.38 -19.89 5.04
C ASN A 140 -22.35 -21.12 5.95
N SER A 141 -22.23 -22.32 5.37
CA SER A 141 -22.13 -23.57 6.14
C SER A 141 -20.79 -23.69 6.85
N ASP A 142 -19.72 -23.16 6.27
CA ASP A 142 -18.36 -23.16 6.84
C ASP A 142 -18.14 -21.84 7.61
N SER A 143 -17.84 -21.98 8.90
CA SER A 143 -17.53 -20.86 9.80
C SER A 143 -16.04 -20.78 10.14
N SER A 144 -15.21 -21.67 9.59
CA SER A 144 -13.76 -21.56 9.78
C SER A 144 -13.17 -20.45 8.91
N ARG A 145 -12.37 -19.59 9.54
CA ARG A 145 -11.76 -18.43 8.86
C ARG A 145 -10.27 -18.39 9.07
N TRP A 146 -9.55 -18.11 8.01
CA TRP A 146 -8.09 -18.03 8.07
C TRP A 146 -7.53 -17.05 7.04
N ILE A 147 -6.39 -16.49 7.38
CA ILE A 147 -5.52 -15.75 6.47
C ILE A 147 -4.07 -16.05 6.83
N TYR A 148 -3.24 -16.20 5.82
CA TYR A 148 -1.81 -16.30 6.02
C TYR A 148 -1.03 -15.47 5.02
N LYS A 149 0.17 -15.08 5.42
CA LYS A 149 1.17 -14.42 4.59
C LYS A 149 2.53 -15.04 4.83
N PHE A 150 3.14 -15.48 3.77
CA PHE A 150 4.50 -16.01 3.77
C PHE A 150 5.40 -15.10 2.91
N ASN A 151 6.44 -14.56 3.53
CA ASN A 151 7.48 -13.80 2.84
C ASN A 151 8.82 -14.51 3.04
N ASP A 152 9.55 -14.70 1.95
CA ASP A 152 10.90 -15.23 1.98
C ASP A 152 11.77 -14.54 0.93
N VAL A 153 12.95 -14.10 1.31
CA VAL A 153 13.95 -13.55 0.41
C VAL A 153 15.21 -14.38 0.54
N LEU A 154 15.59 -15.08 -0.51
CA LEU A 154 16.79 -15.90 -0.58
C LEU A 154 17.78 -15.29 -1.58
N ASN A 155 18.85 -14.69 -1.07
CA ASN A 155 19.93 -14.14 -1.88
C ASN A 155 20.99 -15.20 -2.11
N LEU A 156 21.16 -15.62 -3.36
CA LEU A 156 22.22 -16.47 -3.86
C LEU A 156 23.32 -15.62 -4.52
N ASN A 157 24.40 -16.24 -4.97
CA ASN A 157 25.55 -15.48 -5.52
C ASN A 157 25.16 -14.56 -6.70
N HIS A 158 24.31 -15.03 -7.62
CA HIS A 158 23.90 -14.31 -8.82
C HIS A 158 22.39 -14.19 -8.98
N SER A 159 21.63 -14.76 -8.04
CA SER A 159 20.19 -14.84 -8.12
C SER A 159 19.55 -14.45 -6.80
N THR A 160 18.36 -13.85 -6.86
CA THR A 160 17.50 -13.63 -5.70
C THR A 160 16.17 -14.32 -5.95
N VAL A 161 15.77 -15.17 -5.02
CA VAL A 161 14.42 -15.74 -4.98
C VAL A 161 13.61 -14.90 -3.99
N ASN A 162 12.46 -14.42 -4.44
CA ASN A 162 11.55 -13.66 -3.60
C ASN A 162 10.17 -14.33 -3.62
N ILE A 163 9.63 -14.59 -2.44
CA ILE A 163 8.28 -15.12 -2.25
C ILE A 163 7.50 -14.11 -1.42
N ASP A 164 6.39 -13.64 -1.94
CA ASP A 164 5.39 -12.83 -1.23
C ASP A 164 4.02 -13.43 -1.52
N TRP A 165 3.57 -14.32 -0.63
CA TRP A 165 2.40 -15.12 -0.83
C TRP A 165 1.40 -14.94 0.29
N SER A 166 0.22 -14.44 -0.03
CA SER A 166 -0.87 -14.25 0.92
C SER A 166 -2.16 -14.88 0.39
N LYS A 167 -2.94 -15.48 1.26
CA LYS A 167 -4.25 -16.04 0.91
C LYS A 167 -5.17 -16.03 2.12
N SER A 168 -6.47 -15.89 1.88
CA SER A 168 -7.51 -15.97 2.91
C SER A 168 -8.63 -16.91 2.53
N SER A 169 -9.38 -17.34 3.55
CA SER A 169 -10.62 -18.13 3.39
C SER A 169 -11.71 -17.34 2.68
N ASP A 170 -11.78 -16.05 2.99
CA ASP A 170 -12.83 -15.15 2.54
C ASP A 170 -12.31 -13.72 2.40
N GLU A 171 -13.06 -12.88 1.72
CA GLU A 171 -12.73 -11.48 1.44
C GLU A 171 -12.96 -10.53 2.62
N LEU A 172 -13.74 -10.93 3.61
CA LEU A 172 -14.15 -10.09 4.74
C LEU A 172 -13.24 -10.24 5.98
N ILE A 173 -12.34 -11.23 6.00
CA ILE A 173 -11.58 -11.58 7.19
C ILE A 173 -10.80 -10.39 7.79
N LEU A 174 -10.14 -9.56 6.97
CA LEU A 174 -9.38 -8.41 7.47
C LEU A 174 -10.27 -7.27 7.96
N ARG A 175 -11.49 -7.16 7.43
CA ARG A 175 -12.49 -6.23 7.92
C ARG A 175 -12.89 -6.59 9.35
N ASP A 176 -13.15 -7.86 9.59
CA ASP A 176 -13.75 -8.37 10.82
C ASP A 176 -12.68 -8.71 11.87
N ILE A 177 -11.61 -9.37 11.46
CA ILE A 177 -10.55 -9.91 12.34
C ILE A 177 -9.18 -9.36 11.91
N PRO A 178 -8.87 -8.08 12.18
CA PRO A 178 -7.55 -7.54 11.89
C PRO A 178 -6.51 -8.16 12.82
N GLY A 179 -5.30 -8.39 12.31
CA GLY A 179 -4.19 -8.90 13.10
C GLY A 179 -3.62 -7.86 14.06
N ASP A 180 -3.19 -8.31 15.22
CA ASP A 180 -2.52 -7.49 16.22
C ASP A 180 -1.01 -7.75 16.25
N ILE A 181 -0.59 -9.02 16.22
CA ILE A 181 0.84 -9.41 16.22
C ILE A 181 1.37 -9.70 14.82
N THR A 182 0.49 -9.86 13.85
CA THR A 182 0.79 -10.15 12.45
C THR A 182 0.84 -8.88 11.61
N SER A 183 1.29 -8.98 10.36
CA SER A 183 1.29 -7.87 9.40
C SER A 183 -0.11 -7.49 8.89
N PHE A 184 -1.16 -8.18 9.33
CA PHE A 184 -2.54 -8.00 8.90
C PHE A 184 -3.32 -6.91 9.66
N GLY A 185 -2.65 -6.00 10.32
CA GLY A 185 -3.29 -4.88 11.03
C GLY A 185 -3.99 -3.85 10.13
N ASN A 186 -3.66 -3.82 8.84
CA ASN A 186 -4.28 -2.88 7.91
C ASN A 186 -5.56 -3.45 7.30
N ARG A 187 -6.70 -2.94 7.74
CA ARG A 187 -8.04 -3.31 7.24
C ARG A 187 -8.35 -2.81 5.82
N ARG A 188 -7.50 -1.96 5.23
CA ARG A 188 -7.72 -1.36 3.90
C ARG A 188 -7.02 -2.10 2.78
N VAL A 189 -6.41 -3.23 3.06
CA VAL A 189 -5.82 -4.10 2.04
C VAL A 189 -6.95 -4.60 1.14
N GLN A 190 -6.90 -4.26 -0.13
CA GLN A 190 -7.91 -4.66 -1.11
C GLN A 190 -7.54 -5.95 -1.85
N ASN A 191 -6.25 -6.27 -1.90
CA ASN A 191 -5.75 -7.44 -2.61
C ASN A 191 -4.66 -8.14 -1.79
N LEU A 192 -4.70 -9.45 -1.76
CA LEU A 192 -3.63 -10.31 -1.26
C LEU A 192 -2.74 -10.71 -2.41
N ASN A 193 -1.46 -10.40 -2.30
CA ASN A 193 -0.45 -10.71 -3.32
C ASN A 193 -0.06 -12.18 -3.26
N GLN A 194 0.12 -12.82 -4.43
CA GLN A 194 0.60 -14.18 -4.60
C GLN A 194 1.72 -14.15 -5.65
N ASN A 195 2.92 -13.80 -5.21
CA ASN A 195 4.08 -13.64 -6.08
C ASN A 195 5.21 -14.58 -5.67
N ILE A 196 5.79 -15.24 -6.67
CA ILE A 196 7.07 -15.96 -6.57
C ILE A 196 7.92 -15.50 -7.73
N SER A 197 9.11 -14.97 -7.46
CA SER A 197 10.02 -14.52 -8.51
C SER A 197 11.45 -14.97 -8.27
N ILE A 198 12.14 -15.30 -9.37
CA ILE A 198 13.57 -15.63 -9.40
C ILE A 198 14.22 -14.60 -10.32
N GLN A 199 15.04 -13.73 -9.76
CA GLN A 199 15.79 -12.74 -10.50
C GLN A 199 17.27 -13.15 -10.54
N THR A 200 17.84 -13.22 -11.74
CA THR A 200 19.23 -13.55 -11.97
C THR A 200 19.91 -12.43 -12.76
N ARG A 201 21.06 -11.95 -12.31
CA ARG A 201 21.82 -10.90 -12.99
C ARG A 201 23.12 -11.44 -13.56
N PHE A 202 23.28 -11.22 -14.85
CA PHE A 202 24.52 -11.39 -15.57
C PHE A 202 25.11 -10.01 -15.91
N LYS A 203 26.29 -9.96 -16.50
CA LYS A 203 27.00 -8.71 -16.79
C LYS A 203 26.13 -7.58 -17.39
N ASN A 204 25.35 -7.88 -18.41
CA ASN A 204 24.52 -6.90 -19.15
C ASN A 204 23.04 -7.30 -19.20
N THR A 205 22.67 -8.41 -18.56
CA THR A 205 21.36 -9.02 -18.69
C THR A 205 20.79 -9.32 -17.32
N GLU A 206 19.54 -8.97 -17.11
CA GLU A 206 18.73 -9.36 -15.97
C GLU A 206 17.59 -10.26 -16.46
N LEU A 207 17.49 -11.44 -15.87
CA LEU A 207 16.42 -12.39 -16.11
C LEU A 207 15.51 -12.44 -14.88
N THR A 208 14.22 -12.36 -15.08
CA THR A 208 13.23 -12.56 -14.01
C THR A 208 12.20 -13.56 -14.47
N LEU A 209 12.13 -14.69 -13.79
CA LEU A 209 11.03 -15.65 -13.93
C LEU A 209 10.05 -15.42 -12.78
N GLU A 210 8.77 -15.26 -13.11
CA GLU A 210 7.75 -14.83 -12.15
C GLU A 210 6.46 -15.63 -12.30
N HIS A 211 5.85 -15.91 -11.15
CA HIS A 211 4.45 -16.24 -11.00
C HIS A 211 3.77 -15.11 -10.23
N GLN A 212 2.70 -14.55 -10.74
CA GLN A 212 1.94 -13.50 -10.09
C GLN A 212 0.44 -13.78 -10.19
N ALA A 213 -0.23 -13.70 -9.04
CA ALA A 213 -1.68 -13.73 -8.92
C ALA A 213 -2.11 -12.84 -7.75
N TYR A 214 -3.40 -12.56 -7.69
CA TYR A 214 -4.00 -11.78 -6.61
C TYR A 214 -5.27 -12.46 -6.13
N GLN A 215 -5.55 -12.35 -4.83
CA GLN A 215 -6.88 -12.59 -4.27
C GLN A 215 -7.47 -11.24 -3.87
N SER A 216 -8.59 -10.85 -4.47
CA SER A 216 -9.32 -9.66 -4.07
C SER A 216 -9.96 -9.87 -2.71
N LEU A 217 -9.84 -8.87 -1.83
CA LEU A 217 -10.60 -8.75 -0.58
C LEU A 217 -11.80 -7.80 -0.74
N ASN A 218 -12.04 -7.35 -1.95
CA ASN A 218 -13.22 -6.57 -2.28
C ASN A 218 -14.17 -7.46 -3.09
N PRO A 219 -15.36 -7.77 -2.58
CA PRO A 219 -16.31 -8.65 -3.24
C PRO A 219 -16.79 -8.15 -4.63
N ILE A 220 -16.54 -6.89 -4.94
CA ILE A 220 -16.93 -6.25 -6.20
C ILE A 220 -15.81 -6.34 -7.24
N LEU A 221 -14.55 -6.38 -6.81
CA LEU A 221 -13.40 -6.42 -7.71
C LEU A 221 -13.03 -7.85 -8.09
N SER A 222 -12.73 -8.07 -9.36
CA SER A 222 -12.20 -9.36 -9.81
C SER A 222 -10.79 -9.62 -9.24
N ASN A 223 -10.39 -10.90 -9.20
CA ASN A 223 -9.00 -11.28 -8.87
C ASN A 223 -8.01 -10.92 -9.99
N GLY A 224 -8.48 -10.41 -11.13
CA GLY A 224 -7.65 -10.12 -12.28
C GLY A 224 -7.06 -11.36 -12.95
N TYR A 225 -6.08 -11.14 -13.81
CA TYR A 225 -5.37 -12.23 -14.47
C TYR A 225 -4.25 -12.78 -13.58
N LYS A 226 -4.14 -14.11 -13.57
CA LYS A 226 -2.96 -14.81 -13.11
C LYS A 226 -1.94 -14.81 -14.24
N LYS A 227 -0.76 -14.27 -13.99
CA LYS A 227 0.37 -14.21 -14.91
C LYS A 227 1.39 -15.29 -14.54
N SER A 228 1.37 -16.42 -15.25
CA SER A 228 2.23 -17.58 -14.91
C SER A 228 2.33 -18.61 -16.04
N PRO A 229 3.57 -18.98 -16.47
CA PRO A 229 4.81 -18.30 -16.15
C PRO A 229 4.95 -16.93 -16.84
N SER A 230 5.79 -16.07 -16.30
CA SER A 230 6.23 -14.82 -16.92
C SER A 230 7.75 -14.76 -16.90
N LEU A 231 8.36 -14.63 -18.07
CA LEU A 231 9.80 -14.44 -18.23
C LEU A 231 10.06 -13.01 -18.70
N ASN A 232 10.81 -12.25 -17.92
CA ASN A 232 11.30 -10.93 -18.30
C ASN A 232 12.81 -10.99 -18.52
N ILE A 233 13.26 -10.49 -19.68
CA ILE A 233 14.67 -10.38 -20.02
C ILE A 233 14.96 -8.92 -20.32
N LYS A 234 15.81 -8.30 -19.49
CA LYS A 234 16.30 -6.93 -19.69
C LYS A 234 17.77 -6.97 -20.06
N TYR A 235 18.06 -6.52 -21.25
CA TYR A 235 19.42 -6.38 -21.74
C TYR A 235 19.78 -4.91 -21.87
N ARG A 236 20.98 -4.53 -21.41
CA ARG A 236 21.50 -3.16 -21.57
C ARG A 236 23.01 -3.16 -21.72
N LYS A 237 23.51 -2.60 -22.82
CA LYS A 237 24.93 -2.52 -23.10
C LYS A 237 25.29 -1.17 -23.72
N ASN A 238 26.39 -0.58 -23.23
CA ASN A 238 27.00 0.57 -23.87
C ASN A 238 27.99 0.09 -24.93
N ILE A 239 27.81 0.57 -26.16
CA ILE A 239 28.65 0.28 -27.32
C ILE A 239 29.05 1.64 -27.94
N ASN A 240 30.29 2.05 -27.75
CA ASN A 240 30.83 3.31 -28.28
C ASN A 240 29.98 4.56 -27.94
N GLY A 241 29.45 4.62 -26.72
CA GLY A 241 28.63 5.73 -26.25
C GLY A 241 27.13 5.61 -26.62
N PHE A 242 26.75 4.60 -27.39
CA PHE A 242 25.34 4.24 -27.61
C PHE A 242 24.92 3.17 -26.63
N ILE A 243 23.77 3.36 -26.01
CA ILE A 243 23.15 2.38 -25.13
C ILE A 243 22.12 1.59 -25.92
N VAL A 244 22.41 0.33 -26.16
CA VAL A 244 21.45 -0.63 -26.74
C VAL A 244 20.70 -1.28 -25.59
N SER A 245 19.38 -1.27 -25.66
CA SER A 245 18.48 -1.86 -24.64
C SER A 245 17.43 -2.73 -25.30
N GLU A 246 17.10 -3.84 -24.64
CA GLU A 246 15.99 -4.72 -24.98
C GLU A 246 15.26 -5.10 -23.70
N ASP A 247 13.94 -4.91 -23.69
CA ASP A 247 13.05 -5.40 -22.64
C ASP A 247 12.08 -6.41 -23.29
N LEU A 248 12.35 -7.72 -23.11
CA LEU A 248 11.53 -8.81 -23.62
C LEU A 248 10.70 -9.41 -22.49
N ASN A 249 9.38 -9.52 -22.69
CA ASN A 249 8.46 -10.22 -21.80
C ASN A 249 7.73 -11.32 -22.54
N ILE A 250 7.75 -12.52 -21.97
CA ILE A 250 6.95 -13.66 -22.43
C ILE A 250 6.09 -14.09 -21.25
N ALA A 251 4.77 -13.94 -21.34
CA ALA A 251 3.89 -14.22 -20.24
C ALA A 251 2.63 -14.97 -20.67
N THR A 252 2.20 -15.90 -19.84
CA THR A 252 0.92 -16.63 -19.98
C THR A 252 -0.08 -16.06 -18.98
N PHE A 253 -1.24 -15.70 -19.48
CA PHE A 253 -2.34 -15.13 -18.71
C PHE A 253 -3.51 -16.09 -18.63
N LYS A 254 -4.01 -16.32 -17.42
CA LYS A 254 -5.21 -17.08 -17.13
C LYS A 254 -6.12 -16.26 -16.23
N ALA A 255 -7.40 -16.27 -16.51
CA ALA A 255 -8.38 -15.59 -15.69
C ALA A 255 -8.46 -16.22 -14.29
N ASN A 256 -8.54 -15.39 -13.28
CA ASN A 256 -8.75 -15.83 -11.90
C ASN A 256 -10.18 -15.44 -11.51
N THR A 257 -11.13 -16.30 -11.83
CA THR A 257 -12.56 -16.03 -11.65
C THR A 257 -13.00 -16.15 -10.19
N ILE A 258 -13.94 -15.30 -9.79
CA ILE A 258 -14.68 -15.41 -8.54
C ILE A 258 -16.10 -15.88 -8.88
N HIS A 259 -16.56 -16.95 -8.25
CA HIS A 259 -17.88 -17.54 -8.52
C HIS A 259 -18.18 -17.79 -10.01
N GLY A 260 -17.14 -18.13 -10.80
CA GLY A 260 -17.28 -18.36 -12.23
C GLY A 260 -17.21 -17.12 -13.10
N TYR A 261 -17.12 -15.92 -12.51
CA TYR A 261 -17.05 -14.66 -13.25
C TYR A 261 -15.68 -14.00 -13.09
N PHE A 262 -15.19 -13.39 -14.18
CA PHE A 262 -13.92 -12.69 -14.17
C PHE A 262 -14.03 -11.25 -13.68
N GLY A 263 -15.16 -10.62 -13.85
CA GLY A 263 -15.44 -9.24 -13.49
C GLY A 263 -16.69 -8.75 -14.17
N TYR A 264 -16.90 -7.44 -14.20
CA TYR A 264 -18.06 -6.85 -14.88
C TYR A 264 -17.63 -5.88 -15.95
N GLN A 265 -18.48 -5.74 -16.93
CA GLN A 265 -18.39 -4.74 -17.97
C GLN A 265 -19.65 -3.88 -17.91
N THR A 266 -19.49 -2.56 -17.90
CA THR A 266 -20.60 -1.63 -18.10
C THR A 266 -21.11 -1.72 -19.53
N ILE A 267 -22.41 -1.96 -19.71
CA ILE A 267 -23.05 -1.97 -21.05
C ILE A 267 -23.64 -0.60 -21.37
N ASP A 268 -24.23 0.05 -20.37
CA ASP A 268 -24.72 1.43 -20.39
C ASP A 268 -24.45 2.03 -19.01
N ASN A 269 -24.64 3.34 -18.85
CA ASN A 269 -24.40 4.05 -17.58
C ASN A 269 -25.05 3.43 -16.34
N ASN A 270 -25.94 2.46 -16.52
CA ASN A 270 -26.77 1.86 -15.47
C ASN A 270 -26.70 0.32 -15.44
N TYR A 271 -25.94 -0.36 -16.32
CA TYR A 271 -25.96 -1.81 -16.40
C TYR A 271 -24.58 -2.42 -16.33
N LEU A 272 -24.38 -3.36 -15.40
CA LEU A 272 -23.18 -4.18 -15.28
C LEU A 272 -23.42 -5.56 -15.91
N ARG A 273 -22.57 -5.98 -16.82
CA ARG A 273 -22.55 -7.34 -17.34
C ARG A 273 -21.38 -8.11 -16.77
N LEU A 274 -21.64 -9.30 -16.25
CA LEU A 274 -20.59 -10.20 -15.81
C LEU A 274 -19.82 -10.75 -17.02
N ILE A 275 -18.49 -10.78 -16.92
CA ILE A 275 -17.61 -11.36 -17.94
C ILE A 275 -17.42 -12.83 -17.61
N GLU A 276 -18.03 -13.70 -18.40
CA GLU A 276 -17.98 -15.17 -18.18
C GLU A 276 -16.78 -15.82 -18.87
N ASN A 277 -16.43 -15.35 -20.05
CA ASN A 277 -15.38 -15.95 -20.89
C ASN A 277 -14.32 -14.92 -21.27
N PRO A 278 -13.41 -14.57 -20.36
CA PRO A 278 -12.32 -13.67 -20.65
C PRO A 278 -11.31 -14.30 -21.63
N ASP A 279 -10.65 -13.47 -22.44
CA ASP A 279 -9.54 -13.95 -23.26
C ASP A 279 -8.42 -14.49 -22.36
N GLU A 280 -7.84 -15.65 -22.74
CA GLU A 280 -6.69 -16.26 -22.07
C GLU A 280 -5.63 -16.60 -23.12
N GLY A 281 -4.36 -16.65 -22.71
CA GLY A 281 -3.31 -17.07 -23.63
C GLY A 281 -1.94 -16.50 -23.29
N GLN A 282 -1.07 -16.53 -24.29
CA GLN A 282 0.31 -16.08 -24.18
C GLN A 282 0.49 -14.75 -24.89
N ARG A 283 1.26 -13.85 -24.27
CA ARG A 283 1.76 -12.61 -24.87
C ARG A 283 3.27 -12.63 -24.96
N ILE A 284 3.80 -12.13 -26.08
CA ILE A 284 5.21 -11.82 -26.27
C ILE A 284 5.31 -10.33 -26.55
N PHE A 285 6.03 -9.60 -25.73
CA PHE A 285 6.30 -8.17 -25.85
C PHE A 285 7.80 -7.92 -25.92
N SER A 286 8.23 -6.99 -26.76
CA SER A 286 9.62 -6.56 -26.93
C SER A 286 9.68 -5.03 -27.05
N ASP A 287 10.60 -4.36 -26.36
CA ASP A 287 10.97 -2.93 -26.53
C ASP A 287 12.47 -2.85 -26.80
N LEU A 288 12.82 -2.91 -28.09
CA LEU A 288 14.19 -2.74 -28.57
C LEU A 288 14.47 -1.25 -28.79
N GLY A 289 15.53 -0.73 -28.19
CA GLY A 289 15.89 0.67 -28.30
C GLY A 289 17.39 0.93 -28.36
N VAL A 290 17.74 2.02 -29.02
CA VAL A 290 19.09 2.60 -29.01
C VAL A 290 18.98 4.03 -28.51
N SER A 291 19.81 4.39 -27.53
CA SER A 291 19.83 5.74 -26.98
C SER A 291 21.25 6.28 -26.85
N LYS A 292 21.37 7.59 -26.88
CA LYS A 292 22.63 8.30 -26.66
C LYS A 292 22.38 9.56 -25.86
N ILE A 293 23.30 9.87 -24.95
CA ILE A 293 23.30 11.11 -24.18
C ILE A 293 24.36 12.04 -24.72
N PHE A 294 23.97 13.26 -25.04
CA PHE A 294 24.85 14.34 -25.46
C PHE A 294 24.86 15.43 -24.38
N ASN A 295 26.03 15.96 -24.11
CA ASN A 295 26.21 17.12 -23.24
C ASN A 295 26.74 18.27 -24.09
N ILE A 296 25.89 19.22 -24.43
CA ILE A 296 26.20 20.32 -25.34
C ILE A 296 25.85 21.65 -24.66
N ASN A 297 26.85 22.50 -24.43
CA ASN A 297 26.66 23.87 -23.88
C ASN A 297 25.80 23.92 -22.61
N GLY A 298 25.98 22.97 -21.69
CA GLY A 298 25.21 22.90 -20.44
C GLY A 298 23.82 22.24 -20.57
N PHE A 299 23.46 21.76 -21.75
CA PHE A 299 22.27 20.93 -21.96
C PHE A 299 22.62 19.46 -21.95
N ASN A 300 21.87 18.68 -21.21
CA ASN A 300 21.85 17.22 -21.30
C ASN A 300 20.73 16.82 -22.25
N ILE A 301 21.06 16.13 -23.34
CA ILE A 301 20.11 15.71 -24.37
C ILE A 301 20.17 14.19 -24.46
N LEU A 302 19.10 13.52 -24.05
CA LEU A 302 18.89 12.09 -24.28
C LEU A 302 18.08 11.93 -25.58
N SER A 303 18.65 11.22 -26.55
CA SER A 303 17.93 10.81 -27.76
C SER A 303 17.76 9.29 -27.73
N LYS A 304 16.52 8.80 -27.92
CA LYS A 304 16.18 7.38 -28.00
C LYS A 304 15.36 7.15 -29.26
N ILE A 305 15.68 6.09 -29.98
CA ILE A 305 14.84 5.51 -31.03
C ILE A 305 14.63 4.04 -30.74
N GLY A 306 13.49 3.50 -31.09
CA GLY A 306 13.18 2.11 -30.78
C GLY A 306 12.00 1.58 -31.57
N ILE A 307 11.75 0.31 -31.35
CA ILE A 307 10.58 -0.39 -31.83
C ILE A 307 10.00 -1.22 -30.73
N LYS A 308 8.70 -1.06 -30.46
CA LYS A 308 7.93 -1.91 -29.55
C LYS A 308 7.11 -2.89 -30.36
N SER A 309 7.12 -4.15 -29.96
CA SER A 309 6.39 -5.21 -30.63
C SER A 309 5.54 -5.99 -29.62
N VAL A 310 4.32 -6.33 -29.99
CA VAL A 310 3.46 -7.21 -29.19
C VAL A 310 2.75 -8.22 -30.09
N SER A 311 2.73 -9.48 -29.64
CA SER A 311 2.00 -10.56 -30.31
C SER A 311 1.34 -11.46 -29.27
N TYR A 312 0.27 -12.14 -29.70
CA TYR A 312 -0.55 -12.99 -28.85
C TYR A 312 -0.81 -14.35 -29.48
N ASN A 313 -0.89 -15.36 -28.62
CA ASN A 313 -1.42 -16.67 -28.94
C ASN A 313 -2.51 -16.99 -27.93
N LEU A 314 -3.79 -16.80 -28.33
CA LEU A 314 -4.94 -16.94 -27.44
C LEU A 314 -5.48 -18.37 -27.45
N ALA A 315 -5.84 -18.88 -26.28
CA ALA A 315 -6.56 -20.12 -26.12
C ALA A 315 -8.08 -19.85 -26.30
N ASN A 316 -8.73 -20.69 -27.11
CA ASN A 316 -10.20 -20.68 -27.27
C ASN A 316 -10.84 -19.35 -27.73
N SER A 317 -10.08 -18.46 -28.37
CA SER A 317 -10.62 -17.20 -28.87
C SER A 317 -10.95 -17.27 -30.37
N LEU A 318 -12.13 -16.76 -30.73
CA LEU A 318 -12.52 -16.55 -32.12
C LEU A 318 -11.92 -15.26 -32.72
N LYS A 319 -11.31 -14.42 -31.87
CA LYS A 319 -10.69 -13.17 -32.30
C LYS A 319 -9.35 -13.43 -32.98
N LYS A 320 -9.17 -12.86 -34.15
CA LYS A 320 -7.85 -12.79 -34.80
C LYS A 320 -7.05 -11.66 -34.17
N THR A 321 -6.08 -12.01 -33.35
CA THR A 321 -5.12 -11.04 -32.81
C THR A 321 -4.17 -10.54 -33.90
N GLN A 322 -3.68 -9.32 -33.70
CA GLN A 322 -2.71 -8.71 -34.61
C GLN A 322 -1.36 -8.59 -33.93
N THR A 323 -0.32 -9.05 -34.61
CA THR A 323 1.05 -8.70 -34.23
C THR A 323 1.32 -7.27 -34.70
N VAL A 324 1.71 -6.40 -33.78
CA VAL A 324 2.00 -5.00 -34.08
C VAL A 324 3.45 -4.67 -33.79
N ASN A 325 4.03 -3.88 -34.69
CA ASN A 325 5.39 -3.34 -34.58
C ASN A 325 5.30 -1.82 -34.65
N VAL A 326 5.65 -1.17 -33.56
CA VAL A 326 5.41 0.25 -33.33
C VAL A 326 6.73 0.99 -33.14
N PRO A 327 7.22 1.69 -34.18
CA PRO A 327 8.39 2.55 -34.06
C PRO A 327 8.09 3.71 -33.10
N ASN A 328 9.09 4.08 -32.30
CA ASN A 328 9.02 5.18 -31.37
C ASN A 328 10.33 5.97 -31.30
N ALA A 329 10.23 7.23 -30.89
CA ALA A 329 11.38 8.10 -30.70
C ALA A 329 11.12 9.02 -29.48
N LEU A 330 12.18 9.39 -28.79
CA LEU A 330 12.15 10.31 -27.67
C LEU A 330 13.38 11.21 -27.70
N ILE A 331 13.18 12.50 -27.50
CA ILE A 331 14.22 13.48 -27.22
C ILE A 331 13.87 14.12 -25.87
N ASP A 332 14.78 14.07 -24.93
CA ASP A 332 14.64 14.67 -23.60
C ASP A 332 15.82 15.62 -23.38
N MET A 333 15.55 16.90 -23.35
CA MET A 333 16.54 17.96 -23.19
C MET A 333 16.30 18.68 -21.87
N SER A 334 17.34 18.80 -21.06
CA SER A 334 17.30 19.50 -19.78
C SER A 334 18.59 20.25 -19.51
N SER A 335 18.47 21.31 -18.72
CA SER A 335 19.62 22.05 -18.21
C SER A 335 19.43 22.35 -16.72
N VAL A 336 20.53 22.67 -16.03
CA VAL A 336 20.50 23.01 -14.60
C VAL A 336 21.22 24.33 -14.38
N TYR A 337 20.49 25.33 -13.94
CA TYR A 337 21.04 26.63 -13.56
C TYR A 337 21.06 26.74 -12.04
N VAL A 338 22.24 27.04 -11.49
CA VAL A 338 22.43 27.17 -10.04
C VAL A 338 22.90 28.59 -9.74
N ASN A 339 22.15 29.29 -8.91
CA ASN A 339 22.53 30.60 -8.38
C ASN A 339 22.70 30.50 -6.87
N LYS A 340 23.91 30.77 -6.40
CA LYS A 340 24.25 30.79 -4.97
C LYS A 340 24.30 32.24 -4.49
N ASN A 341 23.43 32.56 -3.52
CA ASN A 341 23.39 33.86 -2.87
C ASN A 341 23.48 33.67 -1.34
N GLY A 342 24.66 33.93 -0.80
CA GLY A 342 24.98 33.70 0.60
C GLY A 342 24.74 32.24 1.02
N SER A 343 23.86 32.03 2.00
CA SER A 343 23.48 30.69 2.49
C SER A 343 22.35 30.04 1.69
N SER A 344 21.85 30.69 0.64
CA SER A 344 20.76 30.20 -0.21
C SER A 344 21.30 29.75 -1.56
N ILE A 345 20.79 28.61 -2.04
CA ILE A 345 21.03 28.08 -3.37
C ILE A 345 19.68 28.00 -4.08
N ASN A 346 19.58 28.69 -5.21
CA ASN A 346 18.42 28.60 -6.09
C ASN A 346 18.80 27.72 -7.28
N VAL A 347 17.98 26.72 -7.56
CA VAL A 347 18.17 25.78 -8.67
C VAL A 347 16.98 25.90 -9.59
N LEU A 348 17.24 26.16 -10.86
CA LEU A 348 16.23 26.18 -11.92
C LEU A 348 16.57 25.10 -12.94
N LYS A 349 15.59 24.24 -13.28
CA LYS A 349 15.76 23.14 -14.24
C LYS A 349 14.66 23.22 -15.30
N PRO A 350 14.88 23.92 -16.41
CA PRO A 350 14.02 23.79 -17.57
C PRO A 350 14.23 22.42 -18.23
N ARG A 351 13.15 21.83 -18.72
CA ARG A 351 13.15 20.56 -19.43
C ARG A 351 12.17 20.60 -20.59
N PHE A 352 12.59 20.08 -21.70
CA PHE A 352 11.80 19.88 -22.91
C PHE A 352 11.85 18.41 -23.29
N ILE A 353 10.69 17.81 -23.53
CA ILE A 353 10.59 16.44 -24.04
C ILE A 353 9.79 16.46 -25.33
N TYR A 354 10.27 15.77 -26.33
CA TYR A 354 9.51 15.44 -27.53
C TYR A 354 9.43 13.92 -27.65
N GLY A 355 8.22 13.38 -27.79
CA GLY A 355 7.98 11.96 -27.93
C GLY A 355 7.09 11.65 -29.14
N TYR A 356 7.43 10.57 -29.82
CA TYR A 356 6.67 10.04 -30.93
C TYR A 356 6.51 8.52 -30.81
N THR A 357 5.28 8.04 -30.97
CA THR A 357 4.93 6.61 -31.05
C THR A 357 3.91 6.45 -32.18
N ALA A 358 4.22 5.61 -33.14
CA ALA A 358 3.39 5.43 -34.35
C ALA A 358 2.07 4.71 -34.00
N TYR A 359 1.01 5.05 -34.71
CA TYR A 359 -0.25 4.31 -34.65
C TYR A 359 -0.13 2.93 -35.29
N ARG A 360 -0.70 1.92 -34.60
CA ARG A 360 -1.03 0.61 -35.16
C ARG A 360 -2.37 0.18 -34.61
N ASN A 361 -3.21 -0.45 -35.41
CA ASN A 361 -4.47 -1.00 -34.96
C ASN A 361 -4.23 -2.15 -34.00
N GLN A 362 -4.87 -2.10 -32.81
CA GLN A 362 -4.75 -3.06 -31.72
C GLN A 362 -6.12 -3.45 -31.15
N GLU A 363 -7.23 -3.07 -31.81
CA GLU A 363 -8.61 -3.22 -31.30
C GLU A 363 -8.96 -4.66 -30.94
N ASN A 364 -8.49 -5.64 -31.74
CA ASN A 364 -8.76 -7.05 -31.50
C ASN A 364 -7.80 -7.73 -30.51
N ASN A 365 -6.77 -7.01 -30.06
CA ASN A 365 -5.82 -7.57 -29.09
C ASN A 365 -6.43 -7.54 -27.68
N PRO A 366 -6.18 -8.56 -26.85
CA PRO A 366 -6.69 -8.61 -25.48
C PRO A 366 -6.06 -7.54 -24.60
N ILE A 367 -6.64 -7.34 -23.42
CA ILE A 367 -6.10 -6.52 -22.34
C ILE A 367 -5.94 -7.41 -21.13
N PHE A 368 -4.69 -7.68 -20.74
CA PHE A 368 -4.35 -8.50 -19.58
C PHE A 368 -3.85 -7.67 -18.38
N ASP A 369 -2.94 -6.72 -18.63
CA ASP A 369 -2.26 -5.94 -17.59
C ASP A 369 -2.10 -4.45 -17.91
N SER A 370 -2.70 -3.96 -18.99
CA SER A 370 -2.62 -2.54 -19.35
C SER A 370 -3.73 -1.73 -18.72
N ASP A 371 -3.36 -0.53 -18.25
CA ASP A 371 -4.26 0.48 -17.71
C ASP A 371 -3.76 1.88 -18.07
N GLU A 372 -4.59 2.89 -17.93
CA GLU A 372 -4.21 4.27 -18.18
C GLU A 372 -3.21 4.78 -17.14
N ILE A 373 -2.22 5.51 -17.60
CA ILE A 373 -1.25 6.15 -16.71
C ILE A 373 -1.84 7.46 -16.18
N SER A 374 -1.67 7.71 -14.88
CA SER A 374 -2.15 8.95 -14.30
C SER A 374 -1.54 10.18 -14.97
N PRO A 375 -2.28 11.30 -15.11
CA PRO A 375 -1.82 12.51 -15.79
C PRO A 375 -0.47 13.05 -15.31
N ASN A 376 -0.18 12.91 -14.01
CA ASN A 376 1.09 13.37 -13.45
C ASN A 376 2.30 12.56 -13.94
N ASN A 377 2.11 11.26 -14.17
CA ASN A 377 3.16 10.36 -14.62
C ASN A 377 3.30 10.39 -16.15
N GLU A 378 2.22 10.65 -16.87
CA GLU A 378 2.18 10.68 -18.35
C GLU A 378 3.05 11.81 -18.95
N LEU A 379 3.28 12.90 -18.21
CA LEU A 379 3.98 14.09 -18.70
C LEU A 379 5.38 13.82 -19.27
N PHE A 380 6.11 12.88 -18.69
CA PHE A 380 7.54 12.71 -18.93
C PHE A 380 7.91 11.37 -19.60
N ILE A 381 6.92 10.57 -19.94
CA ILE A 381 7.13 9.24 -20.52
C ILE A 381 6.50 9.15 -21.91
N ASN A 382 7.12 8.31 -22.75
CA ASN A 382 6.63 8.03 -24.10
C ASN A 382 5.70 6.80 -24.11
N ASP A 383 4.90 6.66 -23.05
CA ASP A 383 3.87 5.63 -22.91
C ASP A 383 2.60 6.26 -22.35
N ARG A 384 1.45 5.92 -22.94
CA ARG A 384 0.13 6.35 -22.46
C ARG A 384 -0.50 5.32 -21.53
N PHE A 385 -0.05 4.09 -21.60
CA PHE A 385 -0.58 2.98 -20.85
C PHE A 385 0.50 2.33 -20.00
N SER A 386 0.11 1.85 -18.84
CA SER A 386 0.88 0.88 -18.05
C SER A 386 0.75 -0.51 -18.68
N GLY A 387 1.51 -1.49 -18.17
CA GLY A 387 1.49 -2.84 -18.74
C GLY A 387 2.10 -2.92 -20.15
N MET A 388 1.73 -3.95 -20.90
CA MET A 388 2.38 -4.26 -22.19
C MET A 388 1.38 -4.67 -23.28
N ASP A 389 0.06 -4.56 -23.04
CA ASP A 389 -0.95 -4.96 -24.04
C ASP A 389 -1.26 -3.87 -25.05
N ARG A 390 -1.15 -2.64 -24.61
CA ARG A 390 -1.43 -1.47 -25.45
C ARG A 390 -0.19 -0.62 -25.58
N ILE A 391 0.18 -0.33 -26.84
CA ILE A 391 1.24 0.62 -27.20
C ILE A 391 0.53 1.86 -27.72
N GLY A 392 0.43 2.88 -26.87
CA GLY A 392 -0.33 4.10 -27.16
C GLY A 392 0.35 4.97 -28.20
N ASP A 393 -0.34 5.21 -29.31
CA ASP A 393 0.10 6.17 -30.31
C ASP A 393 0.09 7.58 -29.77
N GLN A 394 1.13 8.34 -30.02
CA GLN A 394 1.20 9.75 -29.65
C GLN A 394 2.30 10.49 -30.40
N SER A 395 2.09 11.77 -30.62
CA SER A 395 3.11 12.72 -30.97
C SER A 395 2.92 13.93 -30.07
N PHE A 396 3.91 14.24 -29.23
CA PHE A 396 3.74 15.24 -28.18
C PHE A 396 5.04 15.95 -27.87
N TYR A 397 4.91 17.13 -27.23
CA TYR A 397 6.00 17.71 -26.48
C TYR A 397 5.53 18.11 -25.09
N THR A 398 6.45 18.07 -24.13
CA THR A 398 6.23 18.53 -22.76
C THR A 398 7.23 19.62 -22.42
N LEU A 399 6.73 20.71 -21.88
CA LEU A 399 7.54 21.77 -21.28
C LEU A 399 7.43 21.65 -19.77
N SER A 400 8.57 21.75 -19.10
CA SER A 400 8.62 21.70 -17.64
C SER A 400 9.65 22.68 -17.09
N ILE A 401 9.30 23.32 -15.99
CA ILE A 401 10.19 24.15 -15.20
C ILE A 401 10.14 23.66 -13.76
N ASP A 402 11.30 23.27 -13.23
CA ASP A 402 11.45 22.92 -11.81
C ASP A 402 12.33 23.97 -11.14
N TYR A 403 11.80 24.60 -10.11
CA TYR A 403 12.51 25.55 -9.26
C TYR A 403 12.63 25.02 -7.85
N SER A 404 13.80 25.13 -7.26
CA SER A 404 14.05 24.75 -5.86
C SER A 404 14.90 25.81 -5.15
N LYS A 405 14.48 26.19 -3.95
CA LYS A 405 15.26 27.04 -3.05
C LYS A 405 15.75 26.23 -1.86
N ILE A 406 17.06 26.14 -1.73
CA ILE A 406 17.73 25.44 -0.64
C ILE A 406 18.42 26.48 0.25
N LYS A 407 18.19 26.41 1.55
CA LYS A 407 18.83 27.29 2.54
C LYS A 407 19.36 26.45 3.70
N LYS A 408 20.64 26.61 4.03
CA LYS A 408 21.31 25.80 5.08
C LYS A 408 21.13 24.28 4.89
N GLY A 409 21.30 23.79 3.66
CA GLY A 409 21.16 22.39 3.30
C GLY A 409 19.73 21.85 3.21
N MET A 410 18.71 22.64 3.54
CA MET A 410 17.31 22.23 3.51
C MET A 410 16.53 22.86 2.36
N LYS A 411 15.69 22.10 1.71
CA LYS A 411 14.77 22.56 0.65
C LYS A 411 13.65 23.40 1.28
N LYS A 412 13.67 24.71 1.08
CA LYS A 412 12.70 25.67 1.65
C LYS A 412 11.51 25.92 0.77
N ALA A 413 11.68 25.84 -0.53
CA ALA A 413 10.58 25.94 -1.47
C ALA A 413 10.90 25.11 -2.71
N SER A 414 9.88 24.58 -3.34
CA SER A 414 9.96 24.06 -4.70
C SER A 414 8.67 24.33 -5.45
N LEU A 415 8.81 24.53 -6.75
CA LEU A 415 7.72 24.68 -7.68
C LEU A 415 8.07 23.91 -8.95
N ASN A 416 7.22 23.00 -9.36
CA ASN A 416 7.25 22.36 -10.65
C ASN A 416 5.99 22.74 -11.41
N ILE A 417 6.16 23.20 -12.64
CA ILE A 417 5.06 23.45 -13.57
C ILE A 417 5.41 22.71 -14.86
N SER A 418 4.51 21.84 -15.28
CA SER A 418 4.70 21.01 -16.46
C SER A 418 3.43 20.97 -17.28
N LYS A 419 3.57 21.02 -18.60
CA LYS A 419 2.43 20.92 -19.51
C LYS A 419 2.79 20.11 -20.75
N LYS A 420 1.90 19.20 -21.11
CA LYS A 420 2.00 18.34 -22.31
C LYS A 420 1.09 18.88 -23.40
N TYR A 421 1.57 18.85 -24.62
CA TYR A 421 0.83 19.22 -25.83
C TYR A 421 0.90 18.06 -26.81
N TYR A 422 -0.23 17.68 -27.37
CA TYR A 422 -0.32 16.68 -28.40
C TYR A 422 -0.31 17.34 -29.78
N LEU A 423 0.43 16.76 -30.71
CA LEU A 423 0.58 17.24 -32.07
C LEU A 423 -0.30 16.46 -33.06
N LYS A 424 -0.91 15.37 -32.59
CA LYS A 424 -1.79 14.50 -33.39
C LYS A 424 -2.83 13.85 -32.49
N ASP A 425 -3.98 13.55 -33.07
CA ASP A 425 -5.02 12.72 -32.45
C ASP A 425 -4.47 11.34 -32.09
N ARG A 426 -4.94 10.82 -30.97
CA ARG A 426 -4.58 9.51 -30.43
C ARG A 426 -5.69 8.52 -30.74
N LYS A 427 -5.34 7.33 -31.26
CA LYS A 427 -6.28 6.36 -31.82
C LYS A 427 -6.32 5.03 -31.05
N VAL A 428 -5.32 4.74 -30.22
CA VAL A 428 -5.26 3.50 -29.42
C VAL A 428 -5.95 3.71 -28.09
N TRP A 429 -6.82 2.76 -27.70
CA TRP A 429 -7.62 2.78 -26.47
C TRP A 429 -7.37 1.53 -25.63
N ILE A 430 -7.69 1.63 -24.33
CA ILE A 430 -7.76 0.45 -23.45
C ILE A 430 -9.08 -0.27 -23.67
N SER A 431 -10.20 0.43 -23.60
CA SER A 431 -11.51 -0.14 -23.89
C SER A 431 -12.02 0.40 -25.22
N PRO A 432 -12.54 -0.44 -26.12
CA PRO A 432 -13.15 0.07 -27.34
C PRO A 432 -14.36 0.93 -26.95
N PRO A 433 -14.54 2.09 -27.61
CA PRO A 433 -15.70 2.91 -27.34
C PRO A 433 -16.99 2.14 -27.63
N MET A 434 -17.88 2.02 -26.65
CA MET A 434 -19.24 1.52 -26.84
C MET A 434 -20.15 2.61 -27.42
N ASN A 435 -21.21 2.22 -28.14
CA ASN A 435 -22.11 3.10 -28.91
C ASN A 435 -23.08 3.93 -28.05
N SER A 436 -22.64 4.63 -26.99
CA SER A 436 -23.47 5.47 -26.14
C SER A 436 -22.99 6.92 -26.04
N MET A 437 -23.85 7.83 -25.53
CA MET A 437 -23.55 9.27 -25.39
C MET A 437 -22.25 9.58 -24.60
N ASN A 438 -21.78 8.67 -23.76
CA ASN A 438 -20.52 8.81 -23.02
C ASN A 438 -19.27 8.67 -23.89
N GLN A 439 -19.39 8.06 -25.09
CA GLN A 439 -18.32 8.02 -26.10
C GLN A 439 -17.91 9.39 -26.60
N MET A 440 -18.87 10.32 -26.66
CA MET A 440 -18.58 11.68 -27.09
C MET A 440 -17.57 12.36 -26.16
N GLY A 441 -17.64 12.08 -24.85
CA GLY A 441 -16.67 12.57 -23.85
C GLY A 441 -15.28 11.97 -24.07
N SER A 442 -15.18 10.65 -24.23
CA SER A 442 -13.87 10.00 -24.41
C SER A 442 -13.28 10.19 -25.81
N MET A 443 -14.10 10.31 -26.87
CA MET A 443 -13.62 10.76 -28.18
C MET A 443 -13.16 12.22 -28.15
N MET A 444 -13.82 13.12 -27.40
CA MET A 444 -13.36 14.47 -27.19
C MET A 444 -12.00 14.51 -26.48
N GLU A 445 -11.76 13.61 -25.52
CA GLU A 445 -10.46 13.50 -24.82
C GLU A 445 -9.31 13.12 -25.75
N MET A 446 -9.58 12.40 -26.82
CA MET A 446 -8.56 11.97 -27.79
C MET A 446 -8.20 12.99 -28.83
N ASN A 447 -9.14 13.82 -29.20
CA ASN A 447 -8.93 14.88 -30.20
C ASN A 447 -8.44 16.19 -29.55
N MET A 448 -8.02 16.14 -28.27
CA MET A 448 -7.50 17.31 -27.59
C MET A 448 -6.04 17.56 -27.95
N ASP A 449 -5.74 18.79 -28.36
CA ASP A 449 -4.38 19.25 -28.62
C ASP A 449 -3.60 19.48 -27.31
N GLU A 450 -4.29 19.69 -26.20
CA GLU A 450 -3.68 19.98 -24.92
C GLU A 450 -3.84 18.82 -23.92
N GLY A 451 -2.71 18.30 -23.48
CA GLY A 451 -2.65 17.35 -22.36
C GLY A 451 -2.76 18.07 -21.00
N PRO A 452 -2.60 17.32 -19.92
CA PRO A 452 -2.70 17.90 -18.59
C PRO A 452 -1.59 18.92 -18.31
N MET A 453 -1.97 20.02 -17.67
CA MET A 453 -1.04 20.91 -16.97
C MET A 453 -0.95 20.46 -15.52
N VAL A 454 0.26 20.19 -15.05
CA VAL A 454 0.50 19.75 -13.67
C VAL A 454 1.33 20.78 -12.93
N ILE A 455 0.88 21.12 -11.74
CA ILE A 455 1.58 22.02 -10.83
C ILE A 455 1.83 21.28 -9.53
N MET A 456 3.08 21.28 -9.07
CA MET A 456 3.46 20.76 -7.76
C MET A 456 4.27 21.82 -7.03
N ALA A 457 3.89 22.14 -5.80
CA ALA A 457 4.57 23.14 -4.99
C ALA A 457 4.80 22.64 -3.58
N SER A 458 5.93 23.00 -3.00
CA SER A 458 6.17 22.84 -1.57
C SER A 458 6.81 24.10 -1.00
N TRP A 459 6.42 24.46 0.20
CA TRP A 459 6.93 25.62 0.89
C TRP A 459 7.10 25.37 2.39
N MET A 460 8.27 25.68 2.91
CA MET A 460 8.61 25.63 4.33
C MET A 460 8.87 27.06 4.85
N PRO A 461 7.83 27.83 5.20
CA PRO A 461 7.98 29.19 5.71
C PRO A 461 8.80 29.24 6.99
N SER A 462 8.70 28.23 7.82
CA SER A 462 9.50 28.02 9.02
C SER A 462 10.07 26.59 9.07
N MET A 463 10.89 26.29 10.08
CA MET A 463 11.34 24.92 10.34
C MET A 463 10.22 24.00 10.81
N ASN A 464 9.16 24.60 11.31
CA ASN A 464 8.05 23.90 11.92
C ASN A 464 6.82 23.79 11.00
N THR A 465 6.81 24.49 9.87
CA THR A 465 5.64 24.51 8.97
C THR A 465 6.02 24.04 7.60
N MET A 466 5.26 23.09 7.07
CA MET A 466 5.37 22.60 5.71
C MET A 466 4.00 22.64 5.03
N ILE A 467 3.97 23.22 3.84
CA ILE A 467 2.81 23.27 2.97
C ILE A 467 3.19 22.61 1.66
N MET A 468 2.39 21.66 1.21
CA MET A 468 2.55 21.00 -0.08
C MET A 468 1.23 21.06 -0.83
N GLY A 469 1.31 21.31 -2.12
CA GLY A 469 0.15 21.30 -2.99
C GLY A 469 0.50 20.71 -4.35
N TYR A 470 -0.48 20.06 -4.95
CA TYR A 470 -0.39 19.58 -6.32
C TYR A 470 -1.76 19.69 -6.98
N GLY A 471 -1.74 19.85 -8.29
CA GLY A 471 -2.96 19.86 -9.08
C GLY A 471 -2.67 19.54 -10.53
N SER A 472 -3.64 18.92 -11.17
CA SER A 472 -3.66 18.66 -12.60
C SER A 472 -4.90 19.34 -13.19
N TYR A 473 -4.74 20.02 -14.32
CA TYR A 473 -5.81 20.74 -15.01
C TYR A 473 -5.78 20.43 -16.50
N ILE A 474 -6.94 20.09 -17.05
CA ILE A 474 -7.14 19.86 -18.49
C ILE A 474 -8.02 20.98 -19.00
N LYS A 475 -7.44 21.89 -19.80
CA LYS A 475 -8.08 23.14 -20.24
C LYS A 475 -9.33 22.89 -21.08
N ASP A 476 -9.25 21.99 -22.07
CA ASP A 476 -10.34 21.77 -23.02
C ASP A 476 -11.58 21.15 -22.35
N GLN A 477 -11.36 20.35 -21.31
CA GLN A 477 -12.43 19.78 -20.50
C GLN A 477 -12.88 20.72 -19.37
N LYS A 478 -12.12 21.77 -19.07
CA LYS A 478 -12.31 22.62 -17.88
C LYS A 478 -12.39 21.80 -16.59
N LYS A 479 -11.65 20.66 -16.53
CA LYS A 479 -11.69 19.70 -15.42
C LYS A 479 -10.37 19.66 -14.66
N MET A 480 -10.48 19.46 -13.36
CA MET A 480 -9.34 19.11 -12.49
C MET A 480 -9.43 17.62 -12.13
N PRO A 481 -8.71 16.73 -12.82
CA PRO A 481 -8.76 15.31 -12.49
C PRO A 481 -8.10 14.99 -11.15
N LEU A 482 -7.20 15.81 -10.68
CA LEU A 482 -6.43 15.56 -9.47
C LEU A 482 -6.01 16.88 -8.80
N ALA A 483 -6.24 17.00 -7.51
CA ALA A 483 -5.74 18.12 -6.70
C ALA A 483 -5.53 17.69 -5.25
N GLY A 484 -4.62 18.34 -4.56
CA GLY A 484 -4.43 18.12 -3.13
C GLY A 484 -3.59 19.21 -2.48
N ILE A 485 -3.89 19.47 -1.23
CA ILE A 485 -3.10 20.33 -0.35
C ILE A 485 -2.85 19.60 0.97
N THR A 486 -1.64 19.73 1.49
CA THR A 486 -1.27 19.20 2.80
C THR A 486 -0.54 20.30 3.57
N LEU A 487 -0.98 20.56 4.79
CA LEU A 487 -0.37 21.47 5.74
C LEU A 487 0.04 20.68 6.96
N LYS A 488 1.29 20.80 7.37
CA LYS A 488 1.82 20.25 8.62
C LYS A 488 2.48 21.33 9.42
N HIS A 489 2.17 21.38 10.71
CA HIS A 489 2.78 22.33 11.63
C HIS A 489 3.21 21.63 12.91
N LYS A 490 4.48 21.79 13.26
CA LYS A 490 5.07 21.29 14.49
C LYS A 490 4.97 22.35 15.58
N LEU A 491 4.17 22.07 16.59
CA LEU A 491 4.08 22.83 17.83
C LEU A 491 5.22 22.47 18.78
N LYS A 492 5.40 23.23 19.85
CA LYS A 492 6.29 22.82 20.94
C LYS A 492 5.81 21.52 21.63
N SER A 493 4.50 21.34 21.66
CA SER A 493 3.83 20.21 22.32
C SER A 493 3.47 19.06 21.37
N GLY A 494 3.81 19.11 20.07
CA GLY A 494 3.46 18.03 19.13
C GLY A 494 3.24 18.49 17.72
N ASP A 495 2.53 17.70 16.95
CA ASP A 495 2.29 17.92 15.52
C ASP A 495 0.79 18.05 15.21
N ILE A 496 0.43 18.99 14.35
CA ILE A 496 -0.92 19.11 13.80
C ILE A 496 -0.83 19.15 12.27
N GLY A 497 -1.88 18.70 11.61
CA GLY A 497 -1.92 18.77 10.16
C GLY A 497 -3.32 18.69 9.59
N TYR A 498 -3.40 19.16 8.35
CA TYR A 498 -4.58 19.12 7.52
C TYR A 498 -4.17 18.66 6.12
N ALA A 499 -4.97 17.79 5.53
CA ALA A 499 -4.86 17.44 4.12
C ALA A 499 -6.25 17.45 3.48
N HIS A 500 -6.31 17.96 2.26
CA HIS A 500 -7.49 17.83 1.41
C HIS A 500 -7.05 17.24 0.08
N ARG A 501 -7.81 16.27 -0.43
CA ARG A 501 -7.47 15.56 -1.66
C ARG A 501 -8.72 15.34 -2.50
N PHE A 502 -8.57 15.68 -3.74
CA PHE A 502 -9.57 15.48 -4.77
C PHE A 502 -8.98 14.62 -5.89
N ARG A 503 -9.73 13.64 -6.34
CA ARG A 503 -9.40 12.82 -7.50
C ARG A 503 -10.67 12.43 -8.22
N ARG A 504 -10.72 12.71 -9.51
CA ARG A 504 -11.73 12.19 -10.43
C ARG A 504 -11.08 11.12 -11.28
N MET A 505 -11.58 9.90 -11.25
CA MET A 505 -11.13 8.83 -12.13
C MET A 505 -11.95 8.90 -13.42
N ALA A 506 -11.26 8.90 -14.55
CA ALA A 506 -11.90 8.68 -15.85
C ALA A 506 -12.19 7.18 -15.99
N GLY A 507 -13.31 6.81 -16.56
CA GLY A 507 -13.70 5.43 -16.78
C GLY A 507 -15.21 5.27 -16.68
N ASP A 508 -15.68 4.03 -16.82
CA ASP A 508 -17.10 3.67 -16.84
C ASP A 508 -17.84 4.01 -15.53
N PHE A 509 -17.08 4.14 -14.44
CA PHE A 509 -17.57 4.64 -13.17
C PHE A 509 -17.03 6.05 -12.96
N ASN A 510 -17.86 7.05 -12.90
CA ASN A 510 -17.50 8.44 -12.56
C ASN A 510 -17.10 8.51 -11.07
N ILE A 511 -16.01 7.85 -10.71
CA ILE A 511 -15.55 7.78 -9.32
C ILE A 511 -14.86 9.09 -8.97
N GLU A 512 -15.49 9.83 -8.09
CA GLU A 512 -14.98 11.07 -7.55
C GLU A 512 -14.60 10.86 -6.08
N MET A 513 -13.33 11.07 -5.77
CA MET A 513 -12.82 11.03 -4.40
C MET A 513 -12.57 12.46 -3.95
N ASP A 514 -13.31 12.92 -2.96
CA ASP A 514 -13.16 14.25 -2.37
C ASP A 514 -13.18 14.13 -0.85
N TYR A 515 -12.01 14.19 -0.22
CA TYR A 515 -11.92 14.02 1.22
C TYR A 515 -10.93 14.95 1.90
N SER A 516 -11.26 15.30 3.14
CA SER A 516 -10.38 16.02 4.05
C SER A 516 -9.92 15.12 5.19
N GLU A 517 -8.71 15.36 5.65
CA GLU A 517 -8.11 14.72 6.82
C GLU A 517 -7.53 15.78 7.76
N VAL A 518 -7.88 15.69 9.03
CA VAL A 518 -7.28 16.49 10.12
C VAL A 518 -6.62 15.55 11.09
N PHE A 519 -5.43 15.88 11.53
CA PHE A 519 -4.77 15.11 12.59
C PHE A 519 -4.09 16.02 13.62
N ALA A 520 -4.02 15.52 14.84
CA ALA A 520 -3.30 16.14 15.95
C ALA A 520 -2.61 15.05 16.78
N ASP A 521 -1.37 15.30 17.14
CA ASP A 521 -0.55 14.49 18.05
C ASP A 521 0.09 15.47 19.04
N ILE A 522 -0.51 15.64 20.22
CA ILE A 522 -0.19 16.75 21.13
C ILE A 522 0.09 16.21 22.55
N SER A 523 1.25 16.53 23.08
CA SER A 523 1.55 16.36 24.50
C SER A 523 0.91 17.49 25.29
N MET A 524 -0.19 17.20 26.00
CA MET A 524 -0.91 18.18 26.83
C MET A 524 -0.15 18.52 28.10
N SER A 525 0.63 17.57 28.61
CA SER A 525 1.55 17.72 29.72
C SER A 525 2.72 16.74 29.56
N PRO A 526 3.76 16.77 30.42
CA PRO A 526 4.82 15.78 30.36
C PRO A 526 4.35 14.32 30.41
N ASN A 527 3.18 14.09 30.99
CA ASN A 527 2.64 12.75 31.24
C ASN A 527 1.41 12.43 30.36
N PHE A 528 0.80 13.42 29.71
CA PHE A 528 -0.42 13.20 28.92
C PHE A 528 -0.22 13.57 27.48
N LYS A 529 -0.54 12.64 26.58
CA LYS A 529 -0.53 12.80 25.14
C LYS A 529 -1.93 12.56 24.57
N PHE A 530 -2.34 13.41 23.68
CA PHE A 530 -3.59 13.31 22.94
C PHE A 530 -3.31 13.09 21.45
N ILE A 531 -4.01 12.14 20.86
CA ILE A 531 -3.95 11.87 19.43
C ILE A 531 -5.36 11.91 18.87
N ALA A 532 -5.55 12.63 17.79
CA ALA A 532 -6.81 12.65 17.06
C ALA A 532 -6.58 12.60 15.57
N LYS A 533 -7.45 11.92 14.86
CA LYS A 533 -7.53 11.89 13.42
C LYS A 533 -8.97 11.82 12.99
N LEU A 534 -9.33 12.66 12.04
CA LEU A 534 -10.63 12.62 11.39
C LEU A 534 -10.43 12.67 9.88
N LYS A 535 -10.98 11.71 9.18
CA LYS A 535 -11.03 11.69 7.72
C LYS A 535 -12.48 11.67 7.27
N ARG A 536 -12.89 12.67 6.50
CA ARG A 536 -14.26 12.84 6.02
C ARG A 536 -14.31 12.84 4.51
N ASP A 537 -15.23 12.09 3.95
CA ASP A 537 -15.60 12.11 2.55
C ASP A 537 -16.69 13.18 2.34
N HIS A 538 -16.42 14.09 1.40
CA HIS A 538 -17.34 15.20 1.10
C HIS A 538 -18.47 14.78 0.15
N ASN A 539 -18.23 13.76 -0.69
CA ASN A 539 -19.24 13.27 -1.63
C ASN A 539 -20.37 12.54 -0.91
N SER A 540 -20.03 11.63 0.00
CA SER A 540 -21.01 10.90 0.81
C SER A 540 -21.40 11.62 2.10
N ASN A 541 -20.74 12.74 2.42
CA ASN A 541 -20.89 13.48 3.67
C ASN A 541 -20.68 12.64 4.94
N GLN A 542 -19.85 11.59 4.86
CA GLN A 542 -19.61 10.63 5.92
C GLN A 542 -18.17 10.66 6.43
N ASN A 543 -17.98 10.29 7.69
CA ASN A 543 -16.65 10.05 8.23
C ASN A 543 -16.13 8.70 7.74
N ILE A 544 -15.01 8.68 7.02
CA ILE A 544 -14.34 7.46 6.58
C ILE A 544 -13.59 6.83 7.74
N GLU A 545 -12.96 7.65 8.56
CA GLU A 545 -12.16 7.21 9.70
C GLU A 545 -12.13 8.28 10.77
N SER A 546 -12.40 7.88 11.98
CA SER A 546 -12.21 8.68 13.19
C SER A 546 -11.33 7.89 14.15
N LEU A 547 -10.32 8.53 14.71
CA LEU A 547 -9.46 7.95 15.74
C LEU A 547 -9.21 9.01 16.81
N VAL A 548 -9.44 8.66 18.05
CA VAL A 548 -9.11 9.50 19.22
C VAL A 548 -8.37 8.64 20.22
N GLY A 549 -7.25 9.11 20.72
CA GLY A 549 -6.44 8.40 21.70
C GLY A 549 -5.95 9.33 22.80
N ILE A 550 -5.94 8.82 24.02
CA ILE A 550 -5.31 9.44 25.17
C ILE A 550 -4.27 8.49 25.71
N GLU A 551 -3.07 8.99 25.92
CA GLU A 551 -1.98 8.28 26.56
C GLU A 551 -1.60 9.02 27.85
N TYR A 552 -1.57 8.28 28.94
CA TYR A 552 -0.91 8.69 30.17
C TYR A 552 0.39 7.91 30.29
N GLU A 553 1.49 8.61 30.40
CA GLU A 553 2.82 8.02 30.50
C GLU A 553 3.61 8.72 31.60
N ASN A 554 4.20 7.92 32.50
CA ASN A 554 5.18 8.41 33.45
C ASN A 554 6.48 7.58 33.38
N CYS A 555 7.41 7.75 34.32
CA CYS A 555 8.64 6.97 34.35
C CYS A 555 8.41 5.46 34.51
N CYS A 556 7.23 5.03 34.92
CA CYS A 556 6.96 3.70 35.42
C CYS A 556 5.94 2.92 34.59
N LEU A 557 4.93 3.60 34.07
CA LEU A 557 3.84 2.96 33.34
C LEU A 557 3.34 3.86 32.21
N ALA A 558 2.77 3.22 31.19
CA ALA A 558 1.96 3.90 30.21
C ALA A 558 0.58 3.23 30.11
N LEU A 559 -0.45 4.06 30.09
CA LEU A 559 -1.84 3.68 29.88
C LEU A 559 -2.33 4.36 28.61
N ARG A 560 -2.85 3.61 27.65
CA ARG A 560 -3.34 4.12 26.39
C ARG A 560 -4.77 3.66 26.17
N VAL A 561 -5.62 4.59 25.85
CA VAL A 561 -7.00 4.30 25.44
C VAL A 561 -7.21 4.93 24.07
N THR A 562 -7.59 4.12 23.09
CA THR A 562 -7.89 4.61 21.74
C THR A 562 -9.27 4.17 21.31
N GLY A 563 -10.10 5.14 20.92
CA GLY A 563 -11.35 4.91 20.21
C GLY A 563 -11.13 5.09 18.72
N SER A 564 -11.54 4.15 17.91
CA SER A 564 -11.51 4.27 16.46
C SER A 564 -12.84 3.82 15.87
N ASP A 565 -13.30 4.58 14.89
CA ASP A 565 -14.44 4.22 14.06
C ASP A 565 -14.00 4.28 12.61
N ARG A 566 -14.30 3.23 11.84
CA ARG A 566 -13.95 3.11 10.43
C ARG A 566 -15.16 2.68 9.63
N ASN A 567 -15.52 3.51 8.69
CA ASN A 567 -16.54 3.19 7.71
C ASN A 567 -15.87 2.47 6.54
N PHE A 568 -16.23 1.22 6.29
CA PHE A 568 -15.73 0.41 5.17
C PHE A 568 -16.57 0.55 3.92
N SER A 569 -17.69 1.26 4.04
CA SER A 569 -18.55 1.50 2.92
C SER A 569 -17.92 2.44 1.92
N LYS A 570 -18.22 2.18 0.71
CA LYS A 570 -18.28 3.17 -0.34
C LYS A 570 -16.95 3.79 -0.75
N PHE A 571 -15.99 2.99 -1.16
CA PHE A 571 -15.22 3.47 -2.28
C PHE A 571 -16.14 3.48 -3.52
N HIS A 572 -17.03 4.49 -3.54
CA HIS A 572 -17.54 5.18 -4.71
C HIS A 572 -18.08 4.34 -5.89
N LEU A 573 -18.55 3.14 -5.64
CA LEU A 573 -19.48 2.53 -6.57
C LEU A 573 -20.86 3.10 -6.22
N ASN A 574 -21.58 3.60 -7.22
CA ASN A 574 -22.96 4.02 -7.03
C ASN A 574 -23.73 2.81 -6.48
N GLU A 575 -24.08 2.85 -5.18
CA GLU A 575 -24.64 1.72 -4.45
C GLU A 575 -25.89 1.16 -5.12
N GLU A 576 -26.68 2.02 -5.72
CA GLU A 576 -27.91 1.64 -6.40
C GLU A 576 -27.66 0.67 -7.57
N ILE A 577 -26.58 0.88 -8.32
CA ILE A 577 -26.22 0.04 -9.47
C ILE A 577 -25.65 -1.31 -8.98
N VAL A 578 -24.77 -1.28 -8.01
CA VAL A 578 -24.17 -2.51 -7.46
C VAL A 578 -25.20 -3.33 -6.71
N TYR A 579 -26.08 -2.68 -5.95
CA TYR A 579 -27.14 -3.34 -5.18
C TYR A 579 -28.16 -4.03 -6.09
N GLN A 580 -28.56 -3.41 -7.20
CA GLN A 580 -29.60 -3.93 -8.09
C GLN A 580 -29.15 -5.18 -8.86
N TYR A 581 -27.84 -5.34 -9.12
CA TYR A 581 -27.28 -6.47 -9.88
C TYR A 581 -26.64 -7.56 -9.02
N LEU A 582 -26.17 -7.20 -7.81
CA LEU A 582 -25.58 -8.15 -6.88
C LEU A 582 -26.61 -8.71 -5.89
N GLN A 583 -27.83 -8.20 -5.87
CA GLN A 583 -28.88 -8.65 -4.96
C GLN A 583 -29.22 -10.13 -5.15
N ASP A 584 -29.17 -10.63 -6.39
CA ASP A 584 -29.45 -12.04 -6.71
C ASP A 584 -28.23 -12.96 -6.53
N ALA A 585 -27.00 -12.43 -6.59
CA ALA A 585 -25.75 -13.21 -6.54
C ALA A 585 -25.04 -13.12 -5.19
N TRP A 586 -25.31 -12.09 -4.40
CA TRP A 586 -24.58 -11.76 -3.18
C TRP A 586 -25.58 -11.27 -2.13
N ASP A 587 -26.22 -12.19 -1.42
CA ASP A 587 -27.06 -11.87 -0.26
C ASP A 587 -26.43 -10.78 0.60
N ASN A 588 -27.03 -9.59 0.65
CA ASN A 588 -26.86 -8.49 1.63
C ASN A 588 -25.46 -8.28 2.29
N ARG A 589 -24.42 -8.93 1.78
CA ARG A 589 -23.05 -8.99 2.37
C ARG A 589 -22.27 -7.70 2.24
N ILE A 590 -22.74 -6.76 1.44
CA ILE A 590 -22.14 -5.42 1.31
C ILE A 590 -22.80 -4.45 2.29
N ALA A 591 -23.32 -4.96 3.39
CA ALA A 591 -23.79 -4.10 4.47
C ALA A 591 -22.63 -3.27 5.02
N ILE A 592 -22.80 -1.98 4.91
CA ILE A 592 -21.91 -0.94 5.36
C ILE A 592 -22.02 -0.91 6.88
N GLU A 593 -21.16 -1.63 7.57
CA GLU A 593 -21.08 -1.52 9.01
C GLU A 593 -19.95 -0.60 9.44
N ASN A 594 -20.30 0.40 10.21
CA ASN A 594 -19.36 1.15 11.02
C ASN A 594 -18.93 0.27 12.19
N LYS A 595 -17.67 -0.20 12.15
CA LYS A 595 -17.11 -0.96 13.27
C LYS A 595 -16.26 -0.06 14.17
N GLY A 596 -16.92 0.52 15.17
CA GLY A 596 -16.26 1.21 16.25
C GLY A 596 -15.47 0.24 17.13
N ARG A 597 -14.26 0.61 17.55
CA ARG A 597 -13.40 -0.18 18.43
C ARG A 597 -12.75 0.70 19.49
N ILE A 598 -12.76 0.25 20.73
CA ILE A 598 -12.02 0.85 21.82
C ILE A 598 -10.91 -0.12 22.22
N ASN A 599 -9.66 0.31 22.16
CA ASN A 599 -8.50 -0.45 22.59
C ASN A 599 -7.97 0.10 23.90
N PHE A 600 -7.57 -0.81 24.78
CA PHE A 600 -6.89 -0.51 26.03
C PHE A 600 -5.51 -1.15 25.98
N GLU A 601 -4.48 -0.35 26.22
CA GLU A 601 -3.10 -0.81 26.29
C GLU A 601 -2.53 -0.38 27.65
N PHE A 602 -1.80 -1.31 28.27
CA PHE A 602 -1.12 -1.08 29.54
C PHE A 602 0.32 -1.55 29.40
N GLU A 603 1.28 -0.72 29.73
CA GLU A 603 2.70 -1.01 29.64
C GLU A 603 3.40 -0.71 30.96
N LEU A 604 4.17 -1.68 31.47
CA LEU A 604 5.06 -1.50 32.60
C LEU A 604 6.45 -1.14 32.09
N LYS A 605 6.85 0.12 32.25
CA LYS A 605 8.15 0.58 31.81
C LYS A 605 9.28 -0.03 32.63
N GLY A 606 10.31 -0.52 31.94
CA GLY A 606 11.46 -1.17 32.54
C GLY A 606 11.37 -2.70 32.61
N LEU A 607 10.22 -3.32 32.35
CA LEU A 607 10.09 -4.77 32.20
C LEU A 607 10.21 -5.24 30.77
N ASN A 608 9.85 -4.42 29.80
CA ASN A 608 10.00 -4.74 28.39
C ASN A 608 10.03 -3.47 27.52
N SER A 609 10.66 -3.55 26.36
CA SER A 609 10.63 -2.49 25.36
C SER A 609 9.37 -2.59 24.50
N SER A 610 8.42 -1.78 24.85
CA SER A 610 7.37 -1.12 24.07
C SER A 610 6.85 -1.76 22.76
N PHE A 611 5.63 -2.21 22.82
CA PHE A 611 4.74 -2.28 21.69
C PHE A 611 3.87 -1.01 21.66
N ASP A 612 4.32 0.05 20.99
CA ASP A 612 3.53 1.27 20.85
C ASP A 612 2.48 1.09 19.73
N LYS A 613 1.39 0.37 20.04
CA LYS A 613 0.27 0.13 19.12
C LYS A 613 -0.41 1.42 18.70
N MET A 614 -0.55 2.37 19.59
CA MET A 614 -1.20 3.64 19.31
C MET A 614 -0.43 4.43 18.26
N ASN A 615 0.89 4.55 18.41
CA ASN A 615 1.73 5.21 17.41
C ASN A 615 1.79 4.45 16.09
N LYS A 616 1.73 3.10 16.13
CA LYS A 616 1.63 2.28 14.91
C LYS A 616 0.30 2.50 14.20
N LEU A 617 -0.82 2.46 14.91
CA LEU A 617 -2.15 2.74 14.35
C LEU A 617 -2.20 4.16 13.76
N PHE A 618 -1.67 5.13 14.49
CA PHE A 618 -1.61 6.51 14.04
C PHE A 618 -0.74 6.65 12.78
N LYS A 619 0.48 6.11 12.78
CA LYS A 619 1.39 6.17 11.64
C LYS A 619 0.89 5.38 10.44
N SER A 620 0.33 4.19 10.64
CA SER A 620 -0.21 3.38 9.54
C SER A 620 -1.41 4.01 8.87
N SER A 621 -2.14 4.84 9.58
CA SER A 621 -3.32 5.53 9.06
C SER A 621 -3.01 6.86 8.36
N LEU A 622 -1.87 7.50 8.66
CA LEU A 622 -1.58 8.85 8.18
C LEU A 622 -1.11 8.96 6.73
N PHE A 623 -0.42 7.96 6.17
CA PHE A 623 0.34 8.17 4.93
C PHE A 623 0.40 6.98 3.95
N ASN A 624 -0.46 5.99 4.08
CA ASN A 624 -0.52 4.90 3.10
C ASN A 624 -1.36 5.33 1.89
N TYR A 625 -0.69 6.00 0.93
CA TYR A 625 -1.18 6.22 -0.43
C TYR A 625 0.00 6.09 -1.41
#